data_e3270bee30e9ff86be03aa06a568c203
#
_entry.id   e3270bee30e9ff86be03aa06a568c203
#
_cell.length_a   1.000
_cell.length_b   1.000
_cell.length_c   1.000
_cell.angle_alpha   90.00
_cell.angle_beta   90.00
_cell.angle_gamma   90.00
#
_symmetry.space_group_name_H-M   'P 1'
#
loop_
_entity.id
_entity.type
_entity.pdbx_description
1 polymer ?
#
loop_
_entity_poly.entity_id
_entity_poly.type
_entity_poly.pdbx_seq_one_letter_code
_entity_poly.pdbx_strand_id
1 'polypeptide(L)'
;MTRPPPPLILPPPFRALAVVGEVWPAALDAARAGSEPGTVLWNDDLRRCQAAVILRPDCPLATCAASALRLTALAVADALSAVGPPNVPVAIAPPDRIEIDEGLVGGVRIAAPPGTEADAVPAWLLVGIDLAWLAADPEAPGRDPWRTALREEGFGDVAAADLIESFCRYLRHRINEWEEAGDAPVEAAWRQHTTSGAAGGRLSAARRARGADAAPPVDPAACLAGPSWAGLLE
;
A
#
# COMPACT_ATOMS: atom_id res chain seq x y z
N MET A 1 -9.91 27.49 8.94
CA MET A 1 -8.45 27.46 8.79
C MET A 1 -8.01 26.06 9.15
N THR A 2 -7.61 25.25 8.17
CA THR A 2 -7.12 23.88 8.39
C THR A 2 -5.74 23.98 9.05
N ARG A 3 -5.59 23.35 10.20
CA ARG A 3 -4.29 23.26 10.88
C ARG A 3 -3.32 22.51 9.96
N PRO A 4 -2.05 22.96 9.82
CA PRO A 4 -1.08 22.19 9.07
C PRO A 4 -0.90 20.81 9.69
N PRO A 5 -0.74 19.75 8.87
CA PRO A 5 -0.54 18.42 9.37
C PRO A 5 0.74 18.35 10.24
N PRO A 6 0.79 17.44 11.23
CA PRO A 6 1.98 17.28 12.06
C PRO A 6 3.19 16.86 11.19
N PRO A 7 4.42 17.28 11.55
CA PRO A 7 5.59 16.83 10.83
C PRO A 7 5.80 15.33 11.02
N LEU A 8 6.08 14.60 9.94
CA LEU A 8 6.43 13.17 10.02
C LEU A 8 7.90 12.99 10.42
N ILE A 9 8.18 11.99 11.25
CA ILE A 9 9.53 11.55 11.62
C ILE A 9 9.88 10.33 10.75
N LEU A 10 10.54 10.59 9.62
CA LEU A 10 10.87 9.56 8.64
C LEU A 10 12.32 9.09 8.75
N PRO A 11 12.60 7.79 8.50
CA PRO A 11 13.97 7.32 8.40
C PRO A 11 14.64 7.86 7.12
N PRO A 12 15.93 8.25 7.17
CA PRO A 12 16.65 8.57 5.94
C PRO A 12 16.62 7.40 4.94
N PRO A 13 16.52 7.63 3.61
CA PRO A 13 16.56 8.93 2.94
C PRO A 13 15.20 9.62 2.80
N PHE A 14 14.14 9.15 3.43
CA PHE A 14 12.80 9.67 3.24
C PHE A 14 12.62 11.08 3.80
N ARG A 15 11.89 11.92 3.05
CA ARG A 15 11.56 13.31 3.40
C ARG A 15 10.09 13.57 3.13
N ALA A 16 9.38 14.07 4.12
CA ALA A 16 7.95 14.32 4.02
C ALA A 16 7.64 15.62 3.25
N LEU A 17 6.66 15.55 2.38
CA LEU A 17 6.04 16.68 1.70
C LEU A 17 4.51 16.57 1.89
N ALA A 18 3.97 17.41 2.76
CA ALA A 18 2.53 17.46 2.96
C ALA A 18 1.83 18.10 1.76
N VAL A 19 0.73 17.52 1.32
CA VAL A 19 -0.07 18.01 0.19
C VAL A 19 -1.51 18.26 0.62
N VAL A 20 -2.21 19.11 -0.12
CA VAL A 20 -3.63 19.37 0.06
C VAL A 20 -4.39 18.64 -1.06
N GLY A 21 -5.41 17.87 -0.69
CA GLY A 21 -6.19 17.08 -1.65
C GLY A 21 -5.58 15.70 -1.89
N GLU A 22 -5.84 15.14 -3.05
CA GLU A 22 -5.43 13.79 -3.43
C GLU A 22 -3.92 13.65 -3.56
N VAL A 23 -3.34 12.71 -2.83
CA VAL A 23 -1.89 12.47 -2.79
C VAL A 23 -1.37 11.93 -4.11
N TRP A 24 -2.11 11.01 -4.75
CA TRP A 24 -1.60 10.33 -5.93
C TRP A 24 -1.38 11.24 -7.15
N PRO A 25 -2.34 12.10 -7.55
CA PRO A 25 -2.09 13.07 -8.62
C PRO A 25 -0.92 14.01 -8.32
N ALA A 26 -0.85 14.53 -7.08
CA ALA A 26 0.24 15.39 -6.65
C ALA A 26 1.61 14.68 -6.72
N ALA A 27 1.67 13.39 -6.36
CA ALA A 27 2.89 12.60 -6.42
C ALA A 27 3.33 12.31 -7.86
N LEU A 28 2.39 12.05 -8.78
CA LEU A 28 2.69 11.92 -10.20
C LEU A 28 3.27 13.20 -10.78
N ASP A 29 2.72 14.35 -10.43
CA ASP A 29 3.22 15.64 -10.89
C ASP A 29 4.60 15.95 -10.30
N ALA A 30 4.82 15.65 -9.03
CA ALA A 30 6.12 15.80 -8.38
C ALA A 30 7.20 14.88 -9.01
N ALA A 31 6.85 13.63 -9.31
CA ALA A 31 7.75 12.68 -9.97
C ALA A 31 8.12 13.14 -11.38
N ARG A 32 7.13 13.62 -12.16
CA ARG A 32 7.36 14.21 -13.51
C ARG A 32 8.20 15.48 -13.48
N ALA A 33 8.04 16.29 -12.43
CA ALA A 33 8.83 17.49 -12.22
C ALA A 33 10.26 17.21 -11.75
N GLY A 34 10.63 15.94 -11.51
CA GLY A 34 11.97 15.53 -11.11
C GLY A 34 12.27 15.73 -9.63
N SER A 35 11.25 15.63 -8.78
CA SER A 35 11.47 15.65 -7.32
C SER A 35 12.46 14.56 -6.89
N GLU A 36 13.19 14.83 -5.82
CA GLU A 36 14.24 13.94 -5.31
C GLU A 36 13.69 12.56 -4.90
N PRO A 37 14.42 11.47 -5.17
CA PRO A 37 14.10 10.15 -4.63
C PRO A 37 14.01 10.18 -3.10
N GLY A 38 13.09 9.43 -2.55
CA GLY A 38 12.81 9.44 -1.12
C GLY A 38 11.81 10.51 -0.69
N THR A 39 11.30 11.36 -1.62
CA THR A 39 10.19 12.26 -1.30
C THR A 39 8.93 11.46 -1.03
N VAL A 40 8.33 11.67 0.15
CA VAL A 40 7.09 11.06 0.63
C VAL A 40 6.02 12.13 0.62
N LEU A 41 5.10 12.04 -0.34
CA LEU A 41 3.92 12.90 -0.37
C LEU A 41 2.83 12.26 0.49
N TRP A 42 2.13 13.06 1.28
CA TRP A 42 1.09 12.59 2.16
C TRP A 42 0.09 13.69 2.50
N ASN A 43 -1.08 13.31 2.98
CA ASN A 43 -2.07 14.22 3.53
C ASN A 43 -2.57 13.73 4.90
N ASP A 44 -3.18 14.64 5.65
CA ASP A 44 -3.86 14.35 6.91
C ASP A 44 -5.39 14.38 6.67
N ASP A 45 -5.84 13.53 5.74
CA ASP A 45 -7.26 13.37 5.44
C ASP A 45 -7.90 12.44 6.48
N LEU A 46 -9.02 12.88 7.05
CA LEU A 46 -9.75 12.10 8.06
C LEU A 46 -10.52 10.91 7.46
N ARG A 47 -10.66 10.85 6.15
CA ARG A 47 -11.38 9.78 5.46
C ARG A 47 -10.46 8.70 4.91
N ARG A 48 -9.27 9.09 4.47
CA ARG A 48 -8.33 8.20 3.78
C ARG A 48 -6.90 8.44 4.27
N CYS A 49 -6.19 7.35 4.54
CA CYS A 49 -4.76 7.41 4.80
C CYS A 49 -4.02 7.21 3.48
N GLN A 50 -3.45 8.27 2.96
CA GLN A 50 -2.74 8.27 1.68
C GLN A 50 -1.29 8.69 1.85
N ALA A 51 -0.39 7.90 1.25
CA ALA A 51 1.01 8.28 1.09
C ALA A 51 1.56 7.75 -0.23
N ALA A 52 2.48 8.48 -0.83
CA ALA A 52 3.20 8.07 -2.03
C ALA A 52 4.67 8.41 -1.93
N VAL A 53 5.53 7.50 -2.38
CA VAL A 53 6.99 7.61 -2.28
C VAL A 53 7.60 7.57 -3.67
N ILE A 54 8.43 8.55 -3.99
CA ILE A 54 9.20 8.61 -5.23
C ILE A 54 10.49 7.83 -5.03
N LEU A 55 10.68 6.78 -5.85
CA LEU A 55 11.88 5.95 -5.88
C LEU A 55 12.65 6.18 -7.17
N ARG A 56 13.92 5.85 -7.17
CA ARG A 56 14.77 5.80 -8.37
C ARG A 56 15.40 4.41 -8.45
N PRO A 57 14.79 3.49 -9.18
CA PRO A 57 15.36 2.16 -9.37
C PRO A 57 16.60 2.18 -10.26
N ASP A 58 17.43 1.16 -10.13
CA ASP A 58 18.59 0.89 -10.96
C ASP A 58 18.46 -0.40 -11.79
N CYS A 59 17.27 -0.96 -11.84
CA CYS A 59 16.94 -2.20 -12.55
C CYS A 59 15.82 -1.97 -13.58
N PRO A 60 15.67 -2.86 -14.57
CA PRO A 60 14.62 -2.78 -15.58
C PRO A 60 13.21 -2.71 -15.00
N LEU A 61 12.31 -1.98 -15.68
CA LEU A 61 10.94 -1.75 -15.23
C LEU A 61 10.20 -3.06 -14.91
N ALA A 62 10.35 -4.08 -15.75
CA ALA A 62 9.70 -5.38 -15.52
C ALA A 62 10.12 -6.03 -14.19
N THR A 63 11.37 -5.85 -13.78
CA THR A 63 11.89 -6.36 -12.50
C THR A 63 11.46 -5.48 -11.34
N CYS A 64 11.74 -4.18 -11.40
CA CYS A 64 11.50 -3.29 -10.28
C CYS A 64 10.02 -3.06 -9.99
N ALA A 65 9.13 -3.07 -11.00
CA ALA A 65 7.71 -2.86 -10.78
C ALA A 65 7.06 -3.99 -9.97
N ALA A 66 7.37 -5.26 -10.30
CA ALA A 66 6.86 -6.40 -9.58
C ALA A 66 7.35 -6.44 -8.13
N SER A 67 8.66 -6.21 -7.93
CA SER A 67 9.26 -6.16 -6.59
C SER A 67 8.73 -4.99 -5.79
N ALA A 68 8.67 -3.79 -6.35
CA ALA A 68 8.16 -2.59 -5.67
C ALA A 68 6.71 -2.74 -5.21
N LEU A 69 5.84 -3.36 -6.02
CA LEU A 69 4.46 -3.63 -5.62
C LEU A 69 4.41 -4.54 -4.39
N ARG A 70 5.14 -5.66 -4.42
CA ARG A 70 5.18 -6.61 -3.29
C ARG A 70 5.80 -5.99 -2.05
N LEU A 71 6.92 -5.29 -2.19
CA LEU A 71 7.60 -4.61 -1.08
C LEU A 71 6.68 -3.57 -0.43
N THR A 72 5.93 -2.82 -1.24
CA THR A 72 4.98 -1.82 -0.73
C THR A 72 3.81 -2.48 0.00
N ALA A 73 3.24 -3.56 -0.54
CA ALA A 73 2.15 -4.29 0.09
C ALA A 73 2.60 -4.96 1.40
N LEU A 74 3.79 -5.56 1.43
CA LEU A 74 4.38 -6.10 2.66
C LEU A 74 4.63 -5.01 3.70
N ALA A 75 5.20 -3.88 3.28
CA ALA A 75 5.50 -2.77 4.18
C ALA A 75 4.23 -2.19 4.84
N VAL A 76 3.14 -2.07 4.11
CA VAL A 76 1.88 -1.58 4.70
C VAL A 76 1.23 -2.64 5.58
N ALA A 77 1.29 -3.93 5.23
CA ALA A 77 0.78 -5.00 6.08
C ALA A 77 1.55 -5.11 7.40
N ASP A 78 2.88 -5.02 7.35
CA ASP A 78 3.74 -4.96 8.53
C ASP A 78 3.44 -3.72 9.38
N ALA A 79 3.28 -2.55 8.74
CA ALA A 79 2.98 -1.31 9.44
C ALA A 79 1.62 -1.37 10.17
N LEU A 80 0.58 -1.86 9.51
CA LEU A 80 -0.74 -2.06 10.11
C LEU A 80 -0.67 -3.04 11.29
N SER A 81 0.05 -4.14 11.13
CA SER A 81 0.24 -5.11 12.22
C SER A 81 1.02 -4.54 13.41
N ALA A 82 1.93 -3.59 13.17
CA ALA A 82 2.75 -2.99 14.21
C ALA A 82 2.04 -1.88 15.00
N VAL A 83 1.14 -1.12 14.36
CA VAL A 83 0.46 0.01 15.01
C VAL A 83 -0.99 -0.31 15.40
N GLY A 84 -1.54 -1.36 14.82
CA GLY A 84 -2.92 -1.77 15.03
C GLY A 84 -3.15 -2.59 16.30
N PRO A 85 -4.40 -2.93 16.57
CA PRO A 85 -4.75 -3.78 17.70
C PRO A 85 -4.12 -5.17 17.56
N PRO A 86 -3.62 -5.76 18.66
CA PRO A 86 -3.17 -7.14 18.62
C PRO A 86 -4.34 -8.08 18.27
N ASN A 87 -4.09 -9.12 17.50
CA ASN A 87 -5.05 -10.12 17.06
C ASN A 87 -6.03 -9.69 15.94
N VAL A 88 -5.89 -8.52 15.36
CA VAL A 88 -6.62 -8.17 14.14
C VAL A 88 -5.80 -8.65 12.93
N PRO A 89 -6.32 -9.62 12.15
CA PRO A 89 -5.58 -10.19 11.03
C PRO A 89 -5.47 -9.19 9.88
N VAL A 90 -4.25 -8.95 9.43
CA VAL A 90 -3.94 -8.17 8.22
C VAL A 90 -3.49 -9.13 7.13
N ALA A 91 -4.10 -9.05 5.97
CA ALA A 91 -3.79 -9.91 4.83
C ALA A 91 -3.58 -9.11 3.55
N ILE A 92 -2.80 -9.68 2.64
CA ILE A 92 -2.66 -9.19 1.28
C ILE A 92 -3.52 -10.07 0.37
N ALA A 93 -4.46 -9.46 -0.34
CA ALA A 93 -5.18 -10.11 -1.41
C ALA A 93 -4.56 -9.69 -2.75
N PRO A 94 -3.79 -10.59 -3.38
CA PRO A 94 -3.07 -10.26 -4.61
C PRO A 94 -3.97 -9.69 -5.71
N PRO A 95 -3.43 -8.78 -6.55
CA PRO A 95 -2.02 -8.36 -6.55
C PRO A 95 -1.69 -7.22 -5.57
N ASP A 96 -2.67 -6.39 -5.17
CA ASP A 96 -2.44 -5.05 -4.62
C ASP A 96 -3.42 -4.62 -3.51
N ARG A 97 -4.29 -5.53 -3.03
CA ARG A 97 -5.32 -5.23 -2.04
C ARG A 97 -4.82 -5.51 -0.62
N ILE A 98 -5.26 -4.68 0.31
CA ILE A 98 -5.04 -4.88 1.74
C ILE A 98 -6.39 -5.15 2.40
N GLU A 99 -6.44 -6.23 3.16
CA GLU A 99 -7.62 -6.67 3.89
C GLU A 99 -7.32 -6.72 5.39
N ILE A 100 -8.30 -6.31 6.19
CA ILE A 100 -8.29 -6.40 7.64
C ILE A 100 -9.56 -7.15 8.06
N ASP A 101 -9.41 -8.19 8.86
CA ASP A 101 -10.50 -9.09 9.27
C ASP A 101 -11.40 -9.51 8.09
N GLU A 102 -10.76 -9.84 6.96
CA GLU A 102 -11.39 -10.25 5.68
C GLU A 102 -12.12 -9.12 4.92
N GLY A 103 -12.18 -7.90 5.45
CA GLY A 103 -12.75 -6.72 4.78
C GLY A 103 -11.68 -5.96 3.99
N LEU A 104 -12.00 -5.55 2.76
CA LEU A 104 -11.14 -4.69 1.95
C LEU A 104 -11.05 -3.31 2.60
N VAL A 105 -9.84 -2.88 2.96
CA VAL A 105 -9.57 -1.55 3.51
C VAL A 105 -8.94 -0.61 2.50
N GLY A 106 -8.40 -1.13 1.41
CA GLY A 106 -7.69 -0.36 0.39
C GLY A 106 -6.60 -1.15 -0.28
N GLY A 107 -5.49 -0.50 -0.60
CA GLY A 107 -4.39 -1.22 -1.22
C GLY A 107 -3.21 -0.35 -1.59
N VAL A 108 -2.36 -0.93 -2.42
CA VAL A 108 -1.15 -0.29 -2.94
C VAL A 108 -1.29 0.01 -4.42
N ARG A 109 -0.48 0.93 -4.90
CA ARG A 109 -0.41 1.28 -6.32
C ARG A 109 1.02 1.65 -6.71
N ILE A 110 1.32 1.48 -7.99
CA ILE A 110 2.61 1.86 -8.57
C ILE A 110 2.40 2.65 -9.85
N ALA A 111 3.38 3.48 -10.22
CA ALA A 111 3.46 4.10 -11.53
C ALA A 111 4.91 4.34 -11.93
N ALA A 112 5.15 4.39 -13.23
CA ALA A 112 6.43 4.73 -13.85
C ALA A 112 6.19 5.76 -14.98
N PRO A 113 7.25 6.35 -15.57
CA PRO A 113 7.09 7.22 -16.73
C PRO A 113 6.33 6.52 -17.85
N PRO A 114 5.30 7.17 -18.44
CA PRO A 114 4.59 6.59 -19.59
C PRO A 114 5.54 6.25 -20.73
N GLY A 115 5.33 5.10 -21.38
CA GLY A 115 6.15 4.66 -22.51
C GLY A 115 7.53 4.10 -22.14
N THR A 116 7.81 3.87 -20.85
CA THR A 116 9.02 3.14 -20.45
C THR A 116 8.91 1.68 -20.89
N GLU A 117 9.85 1.20 -21.69
CA GLU A 117 9.92 -0.18 -22.13
C GLU A 117 10.24 -1.12 -20.93
N ALA A 118 9.82 -2.38 -21.03
CA ALA A 118 9.93 -3.35 -19.94
C ALA A 118 11.39 -3.64 -19.51
N ASP A 119 12.33 -3.56 -20.46
CA ASP A 119 13.76 -3.77 -20.26
C ASP A 119 14.54 -2.49 -19.94
N ALA A 120 13.89 -1.32 -20.01
CA ALA A 120 14.49 -0.05 -19.68
C ALA A 120 14.43 0.25 -18.17
N VAL A 121 15.44 0.95 -17.66
CA VAL A 121 15.45 1.47 -16.28
C VAL A 121 14.61 2.75 -16.24
N PRO A 122 13.52 2.81 -15.46
CA PRO A 122 12.68 3.99 -15.40
C PRO A 122 13.38 5.14 -14.67
N ALA A 123 13.16 6.37 -15.12
CA ALA A 123 13.72 7.56 -14.47
C ALA A 123 13.19 7.76 -13.04
N TRP A 124 12.00 7.27 -12.76
CA TRP A 124 11.38 7.22 -11.43
C TRP A 124 10.38 6.05 -11.35
N LEU A 125 10.14 5.58 -10.16
CA LEU A 125 9.07 4.65 -9.82
C LEU A 125 8.31 5.22 -8.63
N LEU A 126 7.01 5.40 -8.78
CA LEU A 126 6.13 5.86 -7.72
C LEU A 126 5.45 4.67 -7.09
N VAL A 127 5.52 4.56 -5.79
CA VAL A 127 4.77 3.57 -4.99
C VAL A 127 3.87 4.31 -4.01
N GLY A 128 2.69 3.77 -3.72
CA GLY A 128 1.79 4.45 -2.79
C GLY A 128 0.80 3.51 -2.14
N ILE A 129 0.25 3.99 -1.04
CA ILE A 129 -0.81 3.36 -0.27
C ILE A 129 -2.03 4.27 -0.25
N ASP A 130 -3.20 3.66 -0.20
CA ASP A 130 -4.47 4.37 -0.09
C ASP A 130 -5.46 3.48 0.66
N LEU A 131 -5.74 3.83 1.91
CA LEU A 131 -6.53 3.03 2.84
C LEU A 131 -7.71 3.85 3.35
N ALA A 132 -8.89 3.24 3.43
CA ALA A 132 -10.06 3.84 4.03
C ALA A 132 -9.84 4.02 5.53
N TRP A 133 -9.86 5.28 6.00
CA TRP A 133 -9.74 5.60 7.42
C TRP A 133 -11.09 5.54 8.11
N LEU A 134 -12.13 6.07 7.45
CA LEU A 134 -13.53 6.02 7.87
C LEU A 134 -14.36 5.27 6.84
N ALA A 135 -15.39 4.58 7.31
CA ALA A 135 -16.38 3.97 6.41
C ALA A 135 -17.00 5.01 5.47
N ALA A 136 -17.34 4.57 4.27
CA ALA A 136 -18.02 5.43 3.28
C ALA A 136 -19.38 5.93 3.81
N ASP A 137 -20.08 5.07 4.56
CA ASP A 137 -21.33 5.39 5.24
C ASP A 137 -21.17 5.11 6.74
N PRO A 138 -20.78 6.11 7.55
CA PRO A 138 -20.58 5.94 8.99
C PRO A 138 -21.88 5.63 9.77
N GLU A 139 -23.06 5.92 9.19
CA GLU A 139 -24.35 5.64 9.80
C GLU A 139 -24.84 4.20 9.57
N ALA A 140 -24.21 3.51 8.61
CA ALA A 140 -24.51 2.11 8.30
C ALA A 140 -23.25 1.26 8.20
N PRO A 141 -22.43 1.16 9.28
CA PRO A 141 -21.22 0.34 9.28
C PRO A 141 -21.59 -1.13 9.03
N GLY A 142 -20.78 -1.81 8.21
CA GLY A 142 -21.03 -3.22 7.88
C GLY A 142 -22.13 -3.47 6.84
N ARG A 143 -22.68 -2.42 6.18
CA ARG A 143 -23.63 -2.57 5.08
C ARG A 143 -23.04 -3.37 3.92
N ASP A 144 -21.75 -3.17 3.65
CA ASP A 144 -20.99 -3.98 2.71
C ASP A 144 -20.02 -4.89 3.49
N PRO A 145 -20.30 -6.21 3.61
CA PRO A 145 -19.45 -7.11 4.38
C PRO A 145 -18.07 -7.35 3.76
N TRP A 146 -17.85 -6.84 2.54
CA TRP A 146 -16.57 -6.98 1.83
C TRP A 146 -15.65 -5.77 1.99
N ARG A 147 -16.14 -4.71 2.61
CA ARG A 147 -15.41 -3.45 2.83
C ARG A 147 -15.37 -3.12 4.30
N THR A 148 -14.26 -2.56 4.70
CA THR A 148 -14.10 -2.01 6.06
C THR A 148 -13.27 -0.74 6.03
N ALA A 149 -13.10 -0.14 7.20
CA ALA A 149 -12.24 1.02 7.39
C ALA A 149 -11.40 0.84 8.65
N LEU A 150 -10.23 1.47 8.69
CA LEU A 150 -9.28 1.32 9.79
C LEU A 150 -9.90 1.59 11.15
N ARG A 151 -10.75 2.62 11.27
CA ARG A 151 -11.40 2.94 12.56
C ARG A 151 -12.41 1.89 13.01
N GLU A 152 -13.03 1.19 12.10
CA GLU A 152 -13.98 0.10 12.42
C GLU A 152 -13.25 -1.14 12.91
N GLU A 153 -12.01 -1.33 12.46
CA GLU A 153 -11.14 -2.45 12.85
C GLU A 153 -10.25 -2.11 14.07
N GLY A 154 -10.61 -1.09 14.82
CA GLY A 154 -9.97 -0.77 16.10
C GLY A 154 -8.75 0.15 16.00
N PHE A 155 -8.47 0.76 14.84
CA PHE A 155 -7.39 1.74 14.68
C PHE A 155 -7.79 3.17 15.10
N GLY A 156 -8.85 3.32 15.93
CA GLY A 156 -9.38 4.61 16.31
C GLY A 156 -8.40 5.53 17.05
N ASP A 157 -7.46 4.94 17.80
CA ASP A 157 -6.45 5.65 18.57
C ASP A 157 -5.12 5.85 17.82
N VAL A 158 -5.00 5.29 16.60
CA VAL A 158 -3.81 5.46 15.74
C VAL A 158 -3.95 6.76 14.94
N ALA A 159 -2.90 7.56 14.87
CA ALA A 159 -2.87 8.72 13.97
C ALA A 159 -2.40 8.28 12.56
N ALA A 160 -2.91 8.93 11.51
CA ALA A 160 -2.45 8.67 10.14
C ALA A 160 -0.93 8.89 10.01
N ALA A 161 -0.39 9.88 10.71
CA ALA A 161 1.05 10.14 10.78
C ALA A 161 1.83 8.93 11.29
N ASP A 162 1.39 8.28 12.37
CA ASP A 162 2.06 7.13 12.97
C ASP A 162 2.07 5.93 12.01
N LEU A 163 0.96 5.72 11.30
CA LEU A 163 0.87 4.66 10.28
C LEU A 163 1.81 4.94 9.11
N ILE A 164 1.86 6.18 8.60
CA ILE A 164 2.74 6.55 7.48
C ILE A 164 4.22 6.45 7.89
N GLU A 165 4.58 6.87 9.09
CA GLU A 165 5.94 6.71 9.60
C GLU A 165 6.33 5.23 9.73
N SER A 166 5.41 4.41 10.25
CA SER A 166 5.60 2.96 10.33
C SER A 166 5.76 2.34 8.95
N PHE A 167 4.88 2.69 8.01
CA PHE A 167 4.97 2.27 6.61
C PHE A 167 6.34 2.62 5.99
N CYS A 168 6.81 3.85 6.14
CA CYS A 168 8.12 4.25 5.61
C CYS A 168 9.28 3.46 6.24
N ARG A 169 9.22 3.16 7.55
CA ARG A 169 10.23 2.31 8.21
C ARG A 169 10.27 0.91 7.62
N TYR A 170 9.10 0.29 7.45
CA TYR A 170 9.00 -1.05 6.87
C TYR A 170 9.33 -1.07 5.38
N LEU A 171 8.90 -0.07 4.61
CA LEU A 171 9.26 0.04 3.19
C LEU A 171 10.78 0.10 3.00
N ARG A 172 11.46 0.94 3.79
CA ARG A 172 12.92 0.97 3.76
C ARG A 172 13.55 -0.37 4.14
N HIS A 173 13.05 -1.01 5.21
CA HIS A 173 13.54 -2.32 5.63
C HIS A 173 13.38 -3.35 4.51
N ARG A 174 12.21 -3.41 3.88
CA ARG A 174 11.91 -4.36 2.80
C ARG A 174 12.75 -4.09 1.54
N ILE A 175 12.99 -2.83 1.20
CA ILE A 175 13.88 -2.47 0.09
C ILE A 175 15.31 -2.96 0.39
N ASN A 176 15.86 -2.65 1.57
CA ASN A 176 17.20 -3.08 1.94
C ASN A 176 17.32 -4.63 1.96
N GLU A 177 16.33 -5.32 2.51
CA GLU A 177 16.30 -6.80 2.52
C GLU A 177 16.33 -7.36 1.10
N TRP A 178 15.57 -6.76 0.18
CA TRP A 178 15.55 -7.15 -1.23
C TRP A 178 16.88 -6.85 -1.94
N GLU A 179 17.48 -5.70 -1.71
CA GLU A 179 18.79 -5.34 -2.27
C GLU A 179 19.92 -6.27 -1.79
N GLU A 180 19.86 -6.71 -0.51
CA GLU A 180 20.89 -7.57 0.08
C GLU A 180 20.69 -9.07 -0.27
N ALA A 181 19.45 -9.54 -0.29
CA ALA A 181 19.15 -10.99 -0.35
C ALA A 181 18.30 -11.40 -1.57
N GLY A 182 17.90 -10.46 -2.42
CA GLY A 182 17.07 -10.71 -3.59
C GLY A 182 15.63 -11.06 -3.27
N ASP A 183 14.96 -11.78 -4.20
CA ASP A 183 13.53 -12.03 -4.12
C ASP A 183 13.12 -13.09 -3.08
N ALA A 184 14.03 -13.96 -2.63
CA ALA A 184 13.69 -15.12 -1.80
C ALA A 184 13.00 -14.75 -0.46
N PRO A 185 13.49 -13.78 0.34
CA PRO A 185 12.82 -13.37 1.57
C PRO A 185 11.47 -12.66 1.28
N VAL A 186 11.40 -11.88 0.20
CA VAL A 186 10.17 -11.21 -0.23
C VAL A 186 9.08 -12.22 -0.58
N GLU A 187 9.43 -13.26 -1.35
CA GLU A 187 8.53 -14.35 -1.72
C GLU A 187 8.04 -15.14 -0.49
N ALA A 188 8.92 -15.35 0.50
CA ALA A 188 8.56 -16.05 1.73
C ALA A 188 7.55 -15.23 2.56
N ALA A 189 7.82 -13.93 2.75
CA ALA A 189 6.93 -13.01 3.45
C ALA A 189 5.60 -12.83 2.69
N TRP A 190 5.65 -12.71 1.36
CA TRP A 190 4.46 -12.62 0.51
C TRP A 190 3.53 -13.82 0.69
N ARG A 191 4.07 -15.03 0.63
CA ARG A 191 3.28 -16.25 0.88
C ARG A 191 2.66 -16.27 2.27
N GLN A 192 3.37 -15.84 3.28
CA GLN A 192 2.86 -15.77 4.65
C GLN A 192 1.66 -14.83 4.76
N HIS A 193 1.76 -13.60 4.23
CA HIS A 193 0.67 -12.62 4.30
C HIS A 193 -0.53 -12.98 3.41
N THR A 194 -0.31 -13.67 2.29
CA THR A 194 -1.39 -14.12 1.40
C THR A 194 -2.13 -15.35 1.92
N THR A 195 -1.46 -16.25 2.63
CA THR A 195 -2.07 -17.46 3.20
C THR A 195 -2.77 -17.19 4.54
N SER A 196 -2.29 -16.22 5.31
CA SER A 196 -2.92 -15.87 6.61
C SER A 196 -4.37 -15.38 6.43
N GLY A 197 -4.66 -14.65 5.34
CA GLY A 197 -6.03 -14.28 4.97
C GLY A 197 -6.91 -15.46 4.54
N ALA A 198 -6.32 -16.61 4.18
CA ALA A 198 -7.07 -17.80 3.75
C ALA A 198 -7.45 -18.75 4.90
N ALA A 199 -6.91 -18.56 6.11
CA ALA A 199 -6.90 -19.61 7.14
C ALA A 199 -8.08 -19.61 8.12
N GLY A 200 -8.97 -18.63 8.15
CA GLY A 200 -9.81 -18.53 9.33
C GLY A 200 -11.27 -18.11 9.27
N GLY A 201 -11.80 -17.48 8.23
CA GLY A 201 -13.10 -16.85 8.33
C GLY A 201 -14.20 -17.39 7.42
N ARG A 202 -15.44 -16.91 7.65
CA ARG A 202 -16.62 -17.22 6.82
C ARG A 202 -16.49 -16.74 5.38
N LEU A 203 -15.75 -15.64 5.17
CA LEU A 203 -15.50 -15.04 3.88
C LEU A 203 -14.44 -15.81 3.09
N SER A 204 -13.45 -16.41 3.76
CA SER A 204 -12.44 -17.27 3.12
C SER A 204 -13.06 -18.53 2.50
N ALA A 205 -14.14 -19.08 3.07
CA ALA A 205 -14.87 -20.19 2.47
C ALA A 205 -15.60 -19.75 1.17
N ALA A 206 -16.23 -18.58 1.16
CA ALA A 206 -16.87 -18.01 -0.03
C ALA A 206 -15.86 -17.63 -1.12
N ARG A 207 -14.66 -17.23 -0.73
CA ARG A 207 -13.52 -16.93 -1.61
C ARG A 207 -13.00 -18.20 -2.30
N ARG A 208 -12.78 -19.28 -1.55
CA ARG A 208 -12.42 -20.61 -2.09
C ARG A 208 -13.46 -21.13 -3.08
N ALA A 209 -14.73 -20.97 -2.76
CA ALA A 209 -15.83 -21.36 -3.64
C ALA A 209 -15.86 -20.62 -5.00
N ARG A 210 -15.17 -19.45 -5.10
CA ARG A 210 -15.01 -18.68 -6.35
C ARG A 210 -13.70 -18.94 -7.09
N GLY A 211 -12.91 -19.96 -6.70
CA GLY A 211 -11.69 -20.36 -7.39
C GLY A 211 -10.48 -19.45 -7.15
N ALA A 212 -10.46 -18.72 -6.03
CA ALA A 212 -9.36 -17.82 -5.67
C ALA A 212 -8.17 -18.52 -4.97
N ASP A 213 -8.03 -19.83 -5.10
CA ASP A 213 -7.07 -20.65 -4.34
C ASP A 213 -5.61 -20.57 -4.83
N ALA A 214 -5.35 -19.97 -5.98
CA ALA A 214 -3.98 -19.65 -6.41
C ALA A 214 -3.91 -18.15 -6.68
N ALA A 215 -3.13 -17.43 -5.87
CA ALA A 215 -2.82 -16.06 -6.20
C ALA A 215 -2.19 -16.02 -7.60
N PRO A 216 -2.80 -15.33 -8.58
CA PRO A 216 -2.20 -15.22 -9.89
C PRO A 216 -0.83 -14.55 -9.74
N PRO A 217 0.13 -14.88 -10.61
CA PRO A 217 1.40 -14.16 -10.63
C PRO A 217 1.09 -12.66 -10.77
N VAL A 218 1.81 -11.85 -10.01
CA VAL A 218 1.67 -10.38 -10.11
C VAL A 218 2.12 -9.97 -11.52
N ASP A 219 1.17 -9.49 -12.32
CA ASP A 219 1.47 -8.90 -13.63
C ASP A 219 1.82 -7.41 -13.44
N PRO A 220 3.09 -7.03 -13.62
CA PRO A 220 3.51 -5.63 -13.44
C PRO A 220 2.81 -4.67 -14.41
N ALA A 221 2.50 -5.11 -15.62
CA ALA A 221 1.85 -4.28 -16.62
C ALA A 221 0.40 -3.95 -16.21
N ALA A 222 -0.33 -4.94 -15.67
CA ALA A 222 -1.66 -4.72 -15.13
C ALA A 222 -1.64 -3.75 -13.94
N CYS A 223 -0.65 -3.89 -13.03
CA CYS A 223 -0.51 -3.01 -11.86
C CYS A 223 -0.14 -1.57 -12.24
N LEU A 224 0.65 -1.38 -13.30
CA LEU A 224 0.97 -0.06 -13.85
C LEU A 224 -0.24 0.59 -14.57
N ALA A 225 -1.16 -0.21 -15.09
CA ALA A 225 -2.39 0.28 -15.71
C ALA A 225 -3.39 0.86 -14.70
N GLY A 226 -3.29 0.47 -13.44
CA GLY A 226 -4.10 0.98 -12.33
C GLY A 226 -4.34 -0.05 -11.24
N PRO A 227 -4.69 0.39 -10.03
CA PRO A 227 -4.92 -0.51 -8.90
C PRO A 227 -6.24 -1.28 -9.05
N SER A 228 -6.23 -2.56 -8.68
CA SER A 228 -7.37 -3.47 -8.82
C SER A 228 -8.53 -3.14 -7.85
N TRP A 229 -8.29 -2.32 -6.86
CA TRP A 229 -9.21 -1.99 -5.77
C TRP A 229 -9.87 -0.61 -5.90
N ALA A 230 -9.38 0.29 -6.77
CA ALA A 230 -9.84 1.69 -6.81
C ALA A 230 -11.36 1.81 -6.99
N GLY A 231 -11.96 1.12 -7.95
CA GLY A 231 -13.42 1.11 -8.14
C GLY A 231 -14.21 0.32 -7.09
N LEU A 232 -13.54 -0.33 -6.14
CA LEU A 232 -14.18 -1.08 -5.07
C LEU A 232 -14.36 -0.27 -3.79
N LEU A 233 -13.75 0.92 -3.68
CA LEU A 233 -13.82 1.79 -2.50
C LEU A 233 -14.75 3.01 -2.69
N GLU A 234 -15.28 3.19 -3.91
CA GLU A 234 -16.22 4.27 -4.24
C GLU A 234 -17.67 4.01 -3.79
#